data_7d247335afed816fb4eb132f8d282cfc
#
_entry.id   7d247335afed816fb4eb132f8d282cfc
#
_cell.length_a   1.000
_cell.length_b   1.000
_cell.length_c   1.000
_cell.angle_alpha   90.00
_cell.angle_beta   90.00
_cell.angle_gamma   90.00
#
_symmetry.space_group_name_H-M   'P 1'
#
loop_
_entity.id
_entity.type
_entity.pdbx_description
1 polymer ?
#
loop_
_entity_poly.entity_id
_entity_poly.type
_entity_poly.pdbx_seq_one_letter_code
_entity_poly.pdbx_strand_id
1 'polypeptide(L)'
;MNKLGMITIGQAPRTDVAPIIEKYLDGRAELVQVGVLDGFTKQYIEETFYPESGDYVLTSRLTSGEHVVMSRAKIQPILQEKINRLEEMGINQILLLCTGVFPGLTTKTSHLIEPDQIIPPTVKAMVGNRRLGVLVPLEEQKKALQLKYAPYGLNPVFAVASPYQNDVASFAQAANELKDKVDLVLLDCMGYTEEGRALVSKATGLPVILSNAMMAKLISEMI
;
A
#
# COMPACT_ATOMS: atom_id res chain seq x y z
N MET A 1 -8.09 22.63 -12.88
CA MET A 1 -8.26 21.18 -12.73
C MET A 1 -7.79 20.82 -11.32
N ASN A 2 -8.56 20.02 -10.60
CA ASN A 2 -8.14 19.57 -9.27
C ASN A 2 -6.84 18.78 -9.37
N LYS A 3 -6.05 18.77 -8.27
CA LYS A 3 -4.83 17.97 -8.18
C LYS A 3 -4.93 17.02 -7.00
N LEU A 4 -4.57 15.76 -7.24
CA LEU A 4 -4.34 14.77 -6.19
C LEU A 4 -2.83 14.53 -6.08
N GLY A 5 -2.24 14.86 -4.94
CA GLY A 5 -0.88 14.45 -4.63
C GLY A 5 -0.86 12.95 -4.28
N MET A 6 0.08 12.22 -4.82
CA MET A 6 0.31 10.82 -4.47
C MET A 6 1.75 10.61 -4.06
N ILE A 7 1.98 10.24 -2.81
CA ILE A 7 3.31 9.98 -2.27
C ILE A 7 3.53 8.47 -2.18
N THR A 8 4.45 7.93 -2.98
CA THR A 8 4.94 6.56 -2.79
C THR A 8 6.10 6.54 -1.80
N ILE A 9 6.18 5.51 -0.96
CA ILE A 9 7.36 5.30 -0.10
C ILE A 9 8.57 4.76 -0.86
N GLY A 10 8.42 4.45 -2.15
CA GLY A 10 9.49 4.13 -3.10
C GLY A 10 9.87 5.34 -3.95
N GLN A 11 10.14 5.09 -5.22
CA GLN A 11 10.41 6.14 -6.22
C GLN A 11 9.17 6.38 -7.11
N ALA A 12 9.03 7.64 -7.56
CA ALA A 12 8.03 8.05 -8.53
C ALA A 12 8.68 8.25 -9.92
N PRO A 13 7.89 8.08 -11.03
CA PRO A 13 6.48 7.70 -11.06
C PRO A 13 6.25 6.20 -10.87
N ARG A 14 5.09 5.85 -10.30
CA ARG A 14 4.63 4.48 -10.12
C ARG A 14 3.79 4.02 -11.32
N THR A 15 4.47 3.70 -12.40
CA THR A 15 3.82 3.27 -13.66
C THR A 15 3.07 1.94 -13.56
N ASP A 16 3.33 1.17 -12.51
CA ASP A 16 2.70 -0.11 -12.23
C ASP A 16 1.29 0.04 -11.60
N VAL A 17 1.06 1.06 -10.78
CA VAL A 17 -0.18 1.22 -10.02
C VAL A 17 -0.89 2.57 -10.25
N ALA A 18 -0.20 3.60 -10.72
CA ALA A 18 -0.82 4.88 -11.06
C ALA A 18 -2.00 4.73 -12.03
N PRO A 19 -1.95 3.87 -13.07
CA PRO A 19 -3.08 3.66 -13.96
C PRO A 19 -4.36 3.16 -13.26
N ILE A 20 -4.22 2.45 -12.14
CA ILE A 20 -5.36 2.01 -11.32
C ILE A 20 -6.04 3.21 -10.67
N ILE A 21 -5.25 4.16 -10.14
CA ILE A 21 -5.77 5.38 -9.52
C ILE A 21 -6.40 6.28 -10.59
N GLU A 22 -5.69 6.55 -11.68
CA GLU A 22 -6.12 7.41 -12.78
C GLU A 22 -7.42 6.94 -13.42
N LYS A 23 -7.61 5.63 -13.54
CA LYS A 23 -8.86 5.03 -14.04
C LYS A 23 -10.09 5.51 -13.26
N TYR A 24 -10.00 5.63 -11.93
CA TYR A 24 -11.12 6.05 -11.10
C TYR A 24 -11.21 7.57 -10.92
N LEU A 25 -10.10 8.29 -11.11
CA LEU A 25 -10.14 9.76 -11.19
C LEU A 25 -10.87 10.25 -12.44
N ASP A 26 -10.86 9.47 -13.50
CA ASP A 26 -11.61 9.69 -14.75
C ASP A 26 -11.44 11.13 -15.31
N GLY A 27 -10.22 11.64 -15.28
CA GLY A 27 -9.88 12.98 -15.75
C GLY A 27 -10.35 14.14 -14.84
N ARG A 28 -10.99 13.88 -13.69
CA ARG A 28 -11.45 14.91 -12.75
C ARG A 28 -10.34 15.59 -11.97
N ALA A 29 -9.20 14.93 -11.81
CA ALA A 29 -8.00 15.47 -11.21
C ALA A 29 -6.73 15.04 -11.92
N GLU A 30 -5.71 15.91 -11.87
CA GLU A 30 -4.34 15.59 -12.25
C GLU A 30 -3.64 14.83 -11.11
N LEU A 31 -3.00 13.69 -11.41
CA LEU A 31 -2.22 12.94 -10.43
C LEU A 31 -0.78 13.47 -10.38
N VAL A 32 -0.42 14.12 -9.27
CA VAL A 32 0.94 14.61 -9.00
C VAL A 32 1.68 13.61 -8.15
N GLN A 33 2.68 12.93 -8.72
CA GLN A 33 3.40 11.85 -8.07
C GLN A 33 4.74 12.31 -7.50
N VAL A 34 5.05 11.93 -6.26
CA VAL A 34 6.36 12.12 -5.64
C VAL A 34 6.76 10.85 -4.88
N GLY A 35 8.05 10.56 -4.84
CA GLY A 35 8.61 9.42 -4.12
C GLY A 35 9.45 9.85 -2.93
N VAL A 36 9.35 9.11 -1.82
CA VAL A 36 10.22 9.30 -0.65
C VAL A 36 11.67 9.04 -1.02
N LEU A 37 11.90 8.08 -1.92
CA LEU A 37 13.24 7.66 -2.35
C LEU A 37 13.70 8.31 -3.66
N ASP A 38 13.00 9.34 -4.15
CA ASP A 38 13.41 10.04 -5.37
C ASP A 38 14.81 10.65 -5.22
N GLY A 39 15.66 10.39 -6.22
CA GLY A 39 17.02 10.87 -6.29
C GLY A 39 18.06 10.01 -5.56
N PHE A 40 17.64 8.99 -4.80
CA PHE A 40 18.58 8.07 -4.17
C PHE A 40 18.88 6.86 -5.06
N THR A 41 20.13 6.39 -5.04
CA THR A 41 20.52 5.12 -5.66
C THR A 41 20.09 3.95 -4.79
N LYS A 42 19.92 2.77 -5.39
CA LYS A 42 19.61 1.54 -4.65
C LYS A 42 20.64 1.27 -3.55
N GLN A 43 21.93 1.39 -3.87
CA GLN A 43 23.01 1.19 -2.91
C GLN A 43 22.85 2.13 -1.70
N TYR A 44 22.64 3.42 -1.92
CA TYR A 44 22.43 4.39 -0.84
C TYR A 44 21.22 4.03 0.04
N ILE A 45 20.12 3.59 -0.58
CA ILE A 45 18.91 3.18 0.13
C ILE A 45 19.18 1.97 1.02
N GLU A 46 19.85 0.95 0.49
CA GLU A 46 20.20 -0.27 1.22
C GLU A 46 21.20 -0.02 2.36
N GLU A 47 22.14 0.90 2.19
CA GLU A 47 23.09 1.26 3.24
C GLU A 47 22.47 2.15 4.32
N THR A 48 21.55 3.06 3.95
CA THR A 48 21.05 4.12 4.87
C THR A 48 19.73 3.73 5.52
N PHE A 49 18.80 3.14 4.77
CA PHE A 49 17.42 2.94 5.22
C PHE A 49 17.11 1.48 5.55
N TYR A 50 18.05 0.56 5.44
CA TYR A 50 17.82 -0.85 5.77
C TYR A 50 17.33 -1.01 7.22
N PRO A 51 16.35 -1.90 7.48
CA PRO A 51 15.78 -2.09 8.82
C PRO A 51 16.80 -2.74 9.77
N GLU A 52 16.75 -2.31 11.03
CA GLU A 52 17.41 -2.97 12.15
C GLU A 52 16.45 -3.95 12.84
N SER A 53 17.00 -4.77 13.76
CA SER A 53 16.17 -5.72 14.50
C SER A 53 15.12 -4.99 15.33
N GLY A 54 13.84 -5.34 15.11
CA GLY A 54 12.69 -4.72 15.79
C GLY A 54 12.06 -3.54 15.06
N ASP A 55 12.64 -3.09 13.94
CA ASP A 55 12.05 -2.03 13.13
C ASP A 55 10.73 -2.46 12.48
N TYR A 56 9.88 -1.47 12.22
CA TYR A 56 8.73 -1.64 11.35
C TYR A 56 9.20 -1.69 9.89
N VAL A 57 9.11 -2.88 9.29
CA VAL A 57 9.66 -3.17 7.96
C VAL A 57 8.68 -2.77 6.87
N LEU A 58 9.16 -2.03 5.89
CA LEU A 58 8.47 -1.62 4.69
C LEU A 58 9.21 -2.11 3.45
N THR A 59 8.47 -2.27 2.36
CA THR A 59 9.05 -2.54 1.04
C THR A 59 8.36 -1.70 -0.02
N SER A 60 9.11 -1.29 -1.02
CA SER A 60 8.60 -0.55 -2.17
C SER A 60 9.44 -0.76 -3.42
N ARG A 61 8.98 -0.17 -4.52
CA ARG A 61 9.57 -0.30 -5.85
C ARG A 61 10.37 0.94 -6.22
N LEU A 62 11.49 0.72 -6.90
CA LEU A 62 12.28 1.75 -7.57
C LEU A 62 11.81 1.93 -9.02
N THR A 63 12.17 3.04 -9.64
CA THR A 63 11.88 3.30 -11.07
C THR A 63 12.56 2.30 -11.99
N SER A 64 13.66 1.67 -11.55
CA SER A 64 14.31 0.55 -12.26
C SER A 64 13.46 -0.72 -12.32
N GLY A 65 12.38 -0.80 -11.52
CA GLY A 65 11.57 -2.01 -11.36
C GLY A 65 12.01 -2.90 -10.20
N GLU A 66 13.19 -2.69 -9.64
CA GLU A 66 13.68 -3.41 -8.47
C GLU A 66 12.91 -2.98 -7.21
N HIS A 67 12.94 -3.82 -6.19
CA HIS A 67 12.38 -3.49 -4.89
C HIS A 67 13.48 -3.28 -3.85
N VAL A 68 13.14 -2.54 -2.82
CA VAL A 68 13.97 -2.30 -1.65
C VAL A 68 13.18 -2.52 -0.37
N VAL A 69 13.89 -2.87 0.69
CA VAL A 69 13.33 -3.03 2.05
C VAL A 69 13.90 -1.91 2.91
N MET A 70 13.05 -1.30 3.73
CA MET A 70 13.44 -0.12 4.50
C MET A 70 12.75 -0.05 5.86
N SER A 71 13.41 0.63 6.80
CA SER A 71 12.86 0.98 8.10
C SER A 71 11.89 2.16 7.98
N ARG A 72 10.68 2.01 8.52
CA ARG A 72 9.72 3.11 8.61
C ARG A 72 10.32 4.33 9.33
N ALA A 73 10.98 4.10 10.46
CA ALA A 73 11.55 5.18 11.28
C ALA A 73 12.58 6.02 10.49
N LYS A 74 13.37 5.36 9.63
CA LYS A 74 14.40 6.02 8.85
C LYS A 74 13.85 6.84 7.68
N ILE A 75 12.71 6.43 7.09
CA ILE A 75 12.11 7.13 5.93
C ILE A 75 11.00 8.12 6.31
N GLN A 76 10.41 8.01 7.48
CA GLN A 76 9.27 8.85 7.90
C GLN A 76 9.58 10.35 7.91
N PRO A 77 10.78 10.83 8.32
CA PRO A 77 11.13 12.26 8.21
C PRO A 77 11.08 12.75 6.76
N ILE A 78 11.59 11.97 5.80
CA ILE A 78 11.56 12.31 4.38
C ILE A 78 10.12 12.32 3.85
N LEU A 79 9.30 11.36 4.28
CA LEU A 79 7.87 11.34 3.95
C LEU A 79 7.17 12.62 4.41
N GLN A 80 7.44 13.09 5.64
CA GLN A 80 6.89 14.36 6.15
C GLN A 80 7.33 15.55 5.31
N GLU A 81 8.60 15.60 4.87
CA GLU A 81 9.09 16.65 3.97
C GLU A 81 8.35 16.64 2.62
N LYS A 82 8.08 15.46 2.06
CA LYS A 82 7.30 15.34 0.80
C LYS A 82 5.86 15.82 0.98
N ILE A 83 5.23 15.55 2.12
CA ILE A 83 3.90 16.07 2.45
C ILE A 83 3.94 17.61 2.46
N ASN A 84 4.86 18.20 3.22
CA ASN A 84 5.00 19.65 3.33
C ASN A 84 5.23 20.29 1.94
N ARG A 85 6.06 19.68 1.10
CA ARG A 85 6.31 20.17 -0.26
C ARG A 85 5.07 20.16 -1.14
N LEU A 86 4.24 19.13 -1.06
CA LEU A 86 2.98 19.08 -1.82
C LEU A 86 2.00 20.17 -1.34
N GLU A 87 1.96 20.45 -0.03
CA GLU A 87 1.17 21.57 0.53
C GLU A 87 1.66 22.93 0.00
N GLU A 88 2.97 23.15 -0.05
CA GLU A 88 3.58 24.36 -0.61
C GLU A 88 3.25 24.54 -2.11
N MET A 89 3.03 23.45 -2.83
CA MET A 89 2.56 23.46 -4.22
C MET A 89 1.04 23.71 -4.35
N GLY A 90 0.33 23.91 -3.23
CA GLY A 90 -1.11 24.16 -3.19
C GLY A 90 -1.96 22.91 -3.43
N ILE A 91 -1.43 21.72 -3.17
CA ILE A 91 -2.17 20.47 -3.28
C ILE A 91 -2.94 20.22 -2.00
N ASN A 92 -4.28 20.17 -2.09
CA ASN A 92 -5.17 20.09 -0.95
C ASN A 92 -5.56 18.66 -0.55
N GLN A 93 -5.31 17.69 -1.41
CA GLN A 93 -5.56 16.27 -1.14
C GLN A 93 -4.31 15.46 -1.48
N ILE A 94 -3.83 14.68 -0.52
CA ILE A 94 -2.59 13.91 -0.62
C ILE A 94 -2.89 12.46 -0.23
N LEU A 95 -2.71 11.54 -1.19
CA LEU A 95 -2.78 10.10 -0.93
C LEU A 95 -1.39 9.57 -0.56
N LEU A 96 -1.26 8.95 0.59
CA LEU A 96 -0.12 8.11 0.91
C LEU A 96 -0.28 6.74 0.22
N LEU A 97 0.57 6.44 -0.76
CA LEU A 97 0.54 5.17 -1.51
C LEU A 97 1.26 4.06 -0.71
N CYS A 98 0.79 3.82 0.51
CA CYS A 98 1.28 2.79 1.41
C CYS A 98 0.18 2.36 2.38
N THR A 99 0.09 1.06 2.69
CA THR A 99 -0.81 0.52 3.71
C THR A 99 -0.17 0.40 5.09
N GLY A 100 1.11 0.77 5.22
CA GLY A 100 1.83 0.81 6.49
C GLY A 100 1.30 1.90 7.41
N VAL A 101 1.47 1.70 8.72
CA VAL A 101 1.05 2.67 9.75
C VAL A 101 2.17 3.69 9.98
N PHE A 102 1.88 4.99 9.84
CA PHE A 102 2.83 6.09 10.04
C PHE A 102 2.33 7.04 11.13
N PRO A 103 2.63 6.79 12.40
CA PRO A 103 2.16 7.64 13.47
C PRO A 103 2.81 9.03 13.43
N GLY A 104 2.00 10.07 13.65
CA GLY A 104 2.50 11.44 13.82
C GLY A 104 2.78 12.21 12.52
N LEU A 105 2.33 11.73 11.36
CA LEU A 105 2.29 12.56 10.15
C LEU A 105 1.32 13.71 10.34
N THR A 106 1.68 14.88 9.82
CA THR A 106 0.89 16.11 9.97
C THR A 106 0.77 16.85 8.65
N THR A 107 -0.34 17.57 8.50
CA THR A 107 -0.58 18.55 7.44
C THR A 107 -1.01 19.89 8.05
N LYS A 108 -0.81 20.98 7.33
CA LYS A 108 -1.26 22.33 7.73
C LYS A 108 -2.57 22.71 7.06
N THR A 109 -2.72 22.37 5.80
CA THR A 109 -3.83 22.82 4.95
C THR A 109 -4.44 21.70 4.12
N SER A 110 -3.69 20.62 3.89
CA SER A 110 -4.14 19.52 3.06
C SER A 110 -4.82 18.42 3.85
N HIS A 111 -5.70 17.67 3.20
CA HIS A 111 -6.23 16.41 3.72
C HIS A 111 -5.26 15.28 3.34
N LEU A 112 -4.58 14.71 4.32
CA LEU A 112 -3.78 13.51 4.15
C LEU A 112 -4.68 12.27 4.20
N ILE A 113 -4.67 11.51 3.12
CA ILE A 113 -5.44 10.26 2.98
C ILE A 113 -4.51 9.10 3.27
N GLU A 114 -4.69 8.50 4.45
CA GLU A 114 -3.88 7.39 4.94
C GLU A 114 -4.65 6.07 4.81
N PRO A 115 -4.21 5.14 3.93
CA PRO A 115 -4.90 3.87 3.74
C PRO A 115 -5.05 3.01 4.99
N ASP A 116 -4.11 3.10 5.94
CA ASP A 116 -4.19 2.37 7.21
C ASP A 116 -5.37 2.82 8.11
N GLN A 117 -5.85 4.06 7.95
CA GLN A 117 -7.02 4.57 8.66
C GLN A 117 -8.35 4.16 7.99
N ILE A 118 -8.33 3.86 6.69
CA ILE A 118 -9.53 3.63 5.87
C ILE A 118 -9.74 2.15 5.60
N ILE A 119 -8.68 1.42 5.23
CA ILE A 119 -8.78 0.02 4.80
C ILE A 119 -9.30 -0.89 5.92
N PRO A 120 -8.76 -0.91 7.14
CA PRO A 120 -9.21 -1.86 8.15
C PRO A 120 -10.69 -1.72 8.54
N PRO A 121 -11.23 -0.53 8.83
CA PRO A 121 -12.67 -0.39 9.15
C PRO A 121 -13.56 -0.70 7.96
N THR A 122 -13.16 -0.33 6.73
CA THR A 122 -13.90 -0.66 5.52
C THR A 122 -13.95 -2.16 5.29
N VAL A 123 -12.81 -2.83 5.39
CA VAL A 123 -12.73 -4.29 5.26
C VAL A 123 -13.52 -4.98 6.36
N LYS A 124 -13.50 -4.47 7.60
CA LYS A 124 -14.34 -4.99 8.69
C LYS A 124 -15.82 -4.96 8.34
N ALA A 125 -16.29 -3.85 7.78
CA ALA A 125 -17.68 -3.72 7.35
C ALA A 125 -18.02 -4.70 6.20
N MET A 126 -17.10 -4.88 5.25
CA MET A 126 -17.27 -5.77 4.09
C MET A 126 -17.21 -7.26 4.47
N VAL A 127 -16.31 -7.63 5.37
CA VAL A 127 -16.12 -9.02 5.76
C VAL A 127 -17.24 -9.53 6.70
N GLY A 128 -17.76 -8.65 7.55
CA GLY A 128 -18.78 -9.02 8.55
C GLY A 128 -18.27 -10.10 9.50
N ASN A 129 -18.97 -11.24 9.53
CA ASN A 129 -18.61 -12.41 10.35
C ASN A 129 -17.78 -13.47 9.59
N ARG A 130 -17.40 -13.19 8.34
CA ARG A 130 -16.60 -14.10 7.52
C ARG A 130 -15.12 -14.05 7.92
N ARG A 131 -14.37 -15.08 7.54
CA ARG A 131 -12.94 -15.19 7.81
C ARG A 131 -12.15 -14.39 6.78
N LEU A 132 -11.25 -13.54 7.23
CA LEU A 132 -10.41 -12.69 6.40
C LEU A 132 -9.04 -13.34 6.16
N GLY A 133 -8.62 -13.43 4.90
CA GLY A 133 -7.23 -13.67 4.50
C GLY A 133 -6.57 -12.36 4.12
N VAL A 134 -5.30 -12.20 4.46
CA VAL A 134 -4.51 -11.02 4.07
C VAL A 134 -3.21 -11.46 3.41
N LEU A 135 -3.01 -11.05 2.17
CA LEU A 135 -1.77 -11.27 1.45
C LEU A 135 -0.86 -10.05 1.65
N VAL A 136 0.38 -10.32 2.05
CA VAL A 136 1.38 -9.31 2.37
C VAL A 136 2.68 -9.53 1.58
N PRO A 137 3.48 -8.46 1.33
CA PRO A 137 4.73 -8.60 0.57
C PRO A 137 5.84 -9.39 1.26
N LEU A 138 5.95 -9.29 2.59
CA LEU A 138 7.07 -9.82 3.38
C LEU A 138 6.57 -10.55 4.63
N GLU A 139 7.29 -11.61 5.02
CA GLU A 139 6.99 -12.38 6.24
C GLU A 139 7.08 -11.51 7.50
N GLU A 140 8.08 -10.64 7.56
CA GLU A 140 8.37 -9.74 8.68
C GLU A 140 7.22 -8.76 8.98
N GLN A 141 6.36 -8.50 8.01
CA GLN A 141 5.23 -7.58 8.17
C GLN A 141 4.04 -8.19 8.93
N LYS A 142 3.91 -9.51 8.97
CA LYS A 142 2.75 -10.19 9.56
C LYS A 142 2.45 -9.76 10.99
N LYS A 143 3.48 -9.66 11.83
CA LYS A 143 3.32 -9.28 13.26
C LYS A 143 2.79 -7.85 13.40
N ALA A 144 3.35 -6.91 12.66
CA ALA A 144 2.91 -5.52 12.69
C ALA A 144 1.49 -5.35 12.15
N LEU A 145 1.14 -6.08 11.09
CA LEU A 145 -0.20 -6.06 10.51
C LEU A 145 -1.24 -6.74 11.40
N GLN A 146 -0.89 -7.77 12.16
CA GLN A 146 -1.78 -8.31 13.19
C GLN A 146 -2.21 -7.21 14.18
N LEU A 147 -1.26 -6.38 14.62
CA LEU A 147 -1.55 -5.24 15.51
C LEU A 147 -2.40 -4.15 14.85
N LYS A 148 -2.25 -3.93 13.54
CA LYS A 148 -3.06 -3.00 12.75
C LYS A 148 -4.53 -3.42 12.68
N TYR A 149 -4.81 -4.72 12.55
CA TYR A 149 -6.17 -5.25 12.38
C TYR A 149 -6.90 -5.54 13.70
N ALA A 150 -6.16 -5.84 14.76
CA ALA A 150 -6.72 -6.20 16.07
C ALA A 150 -7.71 -5.16 16.65
N PRO A 151 -7.48 -3.84 16.58
CA PRO A 151 -8.42 -2.84 17.11
C PRO A 151 -9.80 -2.87 16.45
N TYR A 152 -9.89 -3.41 15.22
CA TYR A 152 -11.14 -3.55 14.48
C TYR A 152 -11.82 -4.90 14.70
N GLY A 153 -11.31 -5.72 15.63
CA GLY A 153 -11.81 -7.08 15.89
C GLY A 153 -11.59 -8.02 14.70
N LEU A 154 -10.57 -7.76 13.88
CA LEU A 154 -10.15 -8.60 12.78
C LEU A 154 -8.95 -9.45 13.21
N ASN A 155 -9.00 -10.73 12.89
CA ASN A 155 -7.92 -11.70 13.12
C ASN A 155 -7.61 -12.43 11.81
N PRO A 156 -6.88 -11.80 10.88
CA PRO A 156 -6.63 -12.36 9.55
C PRO A 156 -5.72 -13.58 9.57
N VAL A 157 -5.93 -14.48 8.61
CA VAL A 157 -4.92 -15.47 8.21
C VAL A 157 -4.01 -14.83 7.18
N PHE A 158 -2.71 -14.78 7.47
CA PHE A 158 -1.73 -14.15 6.58
C PHE A 158 -1.06 -15.17 5.66
N ALA A 159 -0.84 -14.76 4.40
CA ALA A 159 0.05 -15.42 3.45
C ALA A 159 0.98 -14.39 2.79
N VAL A 160 2.06 -14.85 2.17
CA VAL A 160 3.11 -13.97 1.63
C VAL A 160 3.28 -14.19 0.14
N ALA A 161 3.18 -13.11 -0.64
CA ALA A 161 3.64 -13.03 -2.02
C ALA A 161 3.95 -11.57 -2.35
N SER A 162 5.16 -11.28 -2.80
CA SER A 162 5.56 -9.91 -3.11
C SER A 162 4.97 -9.43 -4.44
N PRO A 163 4.38 -8.22 -4.50
CA PRO A 163 3.94 -7.64 -5.76
C PRO A 163 5.09 -7.17 -6.65
N TYR A 164 6.32 -7.15 -6.12
CA TYR A 164 7.52 -6.64 -6.79
C TYR A 164 8.42 -7.73 -7.37
N GLN A 165 8.09 -8.97 -7.10
CA GLN A 165 8.73 -10.13 -7.70
C GLN A 165 7.76 -10.70 -8.73
N ASN A 166 8.16 -10.84 -9.99
CA ASN A 166 7.32 -11.43 -11.04
C ASN A 166 7.24 -12.95 -10.86
N ASP A 167 6.80 -13.38 -9.68
CA ASP A 167 6.74 -14.78 -9.28
C ASP A 167 5.29 -15.25 -9.13
N VAL A 168 4.74 -15.76 -10.24
CA VAL A 168 3.38 -16.33 -10.26
C VAL A 168 3.27 -17.53 -9.31
N ALA A 169 4.36 -18.27 -9.07
CA ALA A 169 4.36 -19.44 -8.20
C ALA A 169 4.13 -19.03 -6.73
N SER A 170 4.73 -17.92 -6.28
CA SER A 170 4.52 -17.41 -4.93
C SER A 170 3.06 -16.99 -4.70
N PHE A 171 2.42 -16.37 -5.68
CA PHE A 171 0.99 -16.05 -5.60
C PHE A 171 0.11 -17.29 -5.53
N ALA A 172 0.42 -18.32 -6.31
CA ALA A 172 -0.31 -19.59 -6.28
C ALA A 172 -0.14 -20.31 -4.93
N GLN A 173 1.06 -20.32 -4.38
CA GLN A 173 1.33 -20.91 -3.07
C GLN A 173 0.59 -20.15 -1.98
N ALA A 174 0.67 -18.83 -1.94
CA ALA A 174 -0.04 -18.00 -0.97
C ALA A 174 -1.57 -18.16 -1.06
N ALA A 175 -2.11 -18.26 -2.28
CA ALA A 175 -3.51 -18.54 -2.50
C ALA A 175 -3.91 -19.91 -1.94
N ASN A 176 -3.12 -20.95 -2.16
CA ASN A 176 -3.36 -22.28 -1.60
C ASN A 176 -3.31 -22.31 -0.07
N GLU A 177 -2.42 -21.52 0.55
CA GLU A 177 -2.34 -21.38 2.01
C GLU A 177 -3.63 -20.78 2.60
N LEU A 178 -4.34 -19.93 1.85
CA LEU A 178 -5.56 -19.23 2.29
C LEU A 178 -6.84 -19.98 1.95
N LYS A 179 -6.90 -20.68 0.82
CA LYS A 179 -8.10 -21.17 0.12
C LYS A 179 -9.20 -21.75 1.03
N ASP A 180 -8.86 -22.70 1.90
CA ASP A 180 -9.85 -23.38 2.73
C ASP A 180 -9.98 -22.80 4.15
N LYS A 181 -9.21 -21.75 4.45
CA LYS A 181 -9.15 -21.15 5.77
C LYS A 181 -9.92 -19.83 5.87
N VAL A 182 -10.21 -19.19 4.74
CA VAL A 182 -10.79 -17.85 4.68
C VAL A 182 -11.95 -17.80 3.69
N ASP A 183 -12.73 -16.73 3.74
CA ASP A 183 -13.91 -16.53 2.89
C ASP A 183 -13.76 -15.29 1.98
N LEU A 184 -12.75 -14.47 2.23
CA LEU A 184 -12.42 -13.25 1.51
C LEU A 184 -10.92 -12.99 1.64
N VAL A 185 -10.26 -12.48 0.59
CA VAL A 185 -8.83 -12.12 0.62
C VAL A 185 -8.66 -10.62 0.39
N LEU A 186 -7.81 -9.98 1.19
CA LEU A 186 -7.31 -8.62 0.98
C LEU A 186 -5.84 -8.68 0.54
N LEU A 187 -5.50 -7.98 -0.52
CA LEU A 187 -4.11 -7.73 -0.92
C LEU A 187 -3.66 -6.43 -0.23
N ASP A 188 -2.97 -6.54 0.93
CA ASP A 188 -2.62 -5.42 1.80
C ASP A 188 -1.25 -4.83 1.45
N CYS A 189 -1.17 -4.30 0.25
CA CYS A 189 -0.10 -3.41 -0.20
C CYS A 189 -0.61 -2.60 -1.39
N MET A 190 -0.23 -1.33 -1.45
CA MET A 190 -0.58 -0.46 -2.58
C MET A 190 0.18 -0.82 -3.87
N GLY A 191 1.14 -1.74 -3.80
CA GLY A 191 1.91 -2.23 -4.95
C GLY A 191 1.29 -3.41 -5.70
N TYR A 192 0.24 -4.04 -5.18
CA TYR A 192 -0.42 -5.12 -5.90
C TYR A 192 -1.16 -4.61 -7.13
N THR A 193 -1.22 -5.44 -8.17
CA THR A 193 -1.86 -5.12 -9.45
C THR A 193 -3.14 -5.93 -9.68
N GLU A 194 -3.90 -5.58 -10.72
CA GLU A 194 -5.08 -6.33 -11.15
C GLU A 194 -4.73 -7.77 -11.58
N GLU A 195 -3.54 -7.97 -12.15
CA GLU A 195 -3.02 -9.30 -12.49
C GLU A 195 -2.83 -10.15 -11.22
N GLY A 196 -2.19 -9.57 -10.18
CA GLY A 196 -2.01 -10.25 -8.89
C GLY A 196 -3.36 -10.62 -8.26
N ARG A 197 -4.35 -9.69 -8.31
CA ARG A 197 -5.72 -9.97 -7.86
C ARG A 197 -6.36 -11.12 -8.63
N ALA A 198 -6.22 -11.13 -9.95
CA ALA A 198 -6.79 -12.17 -10.80
C ALA A 198 -6.17 -13.54 -10.53
N LEU A 199 -4.85 -13.61 -10.29
CA LEU A 199 -4.15 -14.85 -9.91
C LEU A 199 -4.71 -15.43 -8.61
N VAL A 200 -4.81 -14.61 -7.56
CA VAL A 200 -5.33 -15.06 -6.26
C VAL A 200 -6.81 -15.46 -6.36
N SER A 201 -7.63 -14.67 -7.03
CA SER A 201 -9.05 -14.97 -7.21
C SER A 201 -9.28 -16.27 -7.98
N LYS A 202 -8.51 -16.50 -9.05
CA LYS A 202 -8.59 -17.75 -9.84
C LYS A 202 -8.15 -18.97 -9.03
N ALA A 203 -7.09 -18.84 -8.23
CA ALA A 203 -6.54 -19.95 -7.46
C ALA A 203 -7.42 -20.32 -6.25
N THR A 204 -8.03 -19.32 -5.59
CA THR A 204 -8.86 -19.52 -4.40
C THR A 204 -10.33 -19.74 -4.71
N GLY A 205 -10.84 -19.16 -5.80
CA GLY A 205 -12.28 -19.04 -6.08
C GLY A 205 -13.00 -18.02 -5.18
N LEU A 206 -12.26 -17.23 -4.39
CA LEU A 206 -12.80 -16.29 -3.41
C LEU A 206 -12.85 -14.85 -3.95
N PRO A 207 -13.70 -13.99 -3.37
CA PRO A 207 -13.61 -12.56 -3.56
C PRO A 207 -12.25 -12.02 -3.10
N VAL A 208 -11.64 -11.15 -3.89
CA VAL A 208 -10.33 -10.53 -3.58
C VAL A 208 -10.42 -9.02 -3.66
N ILE A 209 -10.09 -8.35 -2.56
CA ILE A 209 -10.00 -6.89 -2.47
C ILE A 209 -8.57 -6.46 -2.82
N LEU A 210 -8.45 -5.49 -3.71
CA LEU A 210 -7.19 -4.84 -4.05
C LEU A 210 -7.15 -3.46 -3.38
N SER A 211 -6.19 -3.25 -2.48
CA SER A 211 -6.11 -2.06 -1.62
C SER A 211 -6.10 -0.75 -2.41
N ASN A 212 -5.25 -0.64 -3.45
CA ASN A 212 -5.16 0.58 -4.25
C ASN A 212 -6.43 0.86 -5.06
N ALA A 213 -7.07 -0.17 -5.63
CA ALA A 213 -8.33 -0.01 -6.36
C ALA A 213 -9.49 0.38 -5.44
N MET A 214 -9.54 -0.15 -4.22
CA MET A 214 -10.50 0.26 -3.21
C MET A 214 -10.28 1.72 -2.80
N MET A 215 -9.05 2.10 -2.49
CA MET A 215 -8.71 3.49 -2.16
C MET A 215 -9.02 4.44 -3.32
N ALA A 216 -8.70 4.09 -4.56
CA ALA A 216 -8.99 4.89 -5.73
C ALA A 216 -10.48 5.19 -5.89
N LYS A 217 -11.35 4.20 -5.66
CA LYS A 217 -12.81 4.37 -5.69
C LYS A 217 -13.29 5.32 -4.59
N LEU A 218 -12.78 5.16 -3.37
CA LEU A 218 -13.17 6.03 -2.25
C LEU A 218 -12.71 7.47 -2.46
N ILE A 219 -11.47 7.65 -2.93
CA ILE A 219 -10.92 8.97 -3.23
C ILE A 219 -11.68 9.64 -4.37
N SER A 220 -12.11 8.88 -5.37
CA SER A 220 -12.85 9.43 -6.51
C SER A 220 -14.19 10.08 -6.12
N GLU A 221 -14.76 9.74 -4.97
CA GLU A 221 -15.96 10.40 -4.41
C GLU A 221 -15.67 11.74 -3.72
N MET A 222 -14.38 12.04 -3.47
CA MET A 222 -13.94 13.26 -2.78
C MET A 222 -13.32 14.31 -3.72
N ILE A 223 -13.24 14.02 -5.03
CA ILE A 223 -12.59 14.87 -6.05
C ILE A 223 -13.57 15.45 -7.04
#